data_ce97dab3e2cb8948f40bf65307039488
#
_entry.id   ce97dab3e2cb8948f40bf65307039488
#
_cell.length_a   1.000
_cell.length_b   1.000
_cell.length_c   1.000
_cell.angle_alpha   90.00
_cell.angle_beta   90.00
_cell.angle_gamma   90.00
#
_symmetry.space_group_name_H-M   'P 1'
#
loop_
_entity.id
_entity.type
_entity.pdbx_description
1 polymer ?
#
loop_
_entity_poly.entity_id
_entity_poly.type
_entity_poly.pdbx_seq_one_letter_code
_entity_poly.pdbx_strand_id
1 'polypeptide(L)'
;MLTRIGGLLRQAESTDNPHEAEAFMEAAQRLATATSIDLAVARSHNASREKQVAPAQRVIRIGEAGKKGLRTFVKLFLVIAFANDVKCDISQSSTQVFAYGFDSDIDTCEALYSSLLIQMVRASDTYIKSGAYRNETAVRTVTETIGRKKYKRQEVVVVAGVTARLNFQTAFAERIGKRLESVKQEAETKAIEEESRGAGTAVVLRNKAIELKDFYTSTSKARGSWRSQSANAGYSRGARAAGDRAGRAARLGGEPELGRGSTQLGR
;
A
#
# COMPACT_ATOMS: atom_id res chain seq x y z
N MET A 1 3.89 -19.46 -8.53
CA MET A 1 3.94 -18.81 -7.25
C MET A 1 2.96 -17.65 -7.12
N LEU A 2 2.96 -16.65 -7.97
CA LEU A 2 1.90 -15.62 -8.05
C LEU A 2 0.49 -16.25 -8.02
N THR A 3 0.32 -17.43 -8.64
CA THR A 3 -0.92 -18.20 -8.59
C THR A 3 -1.31 -18.63 -7.15
N ARG A 4 -0.33 -18.97 -6.30
CA ARG A 4 -0.59 -19.33 -4.88
C ARG A 4 -0.90 -18.11 -4.03
N ILE A 5 -0.16 -17.02 -4.22
CA ILE A 5 -0.47 -15.73 -3.59
C ILE A 5 -1.87 -15.30 -4.02
N GLY A 6 -2.17 -15.31 -5.33
CA GLY A 6 -3.50 -15.03 -5.85
C GLY A 6 -4.58 -15.98 -5.33
N GLY A 7 -4.25 -17.24 -5.05
CA GLY A 7 -5.13 -18.21 -4.39
C GLY A 7 -5.48 -17.81 -2.96
N LEU A 8 -4.48 -17.49 -2.15
CA LEU A 8 -4.66 -17.01 -0.77
C LEU A 8 -5.45 -15.69 -0.73
N LEU A 9 -5.15 -14.79 -1.66
CA LEU A 9 -5.90 -13.56 -1.81
C LEU A 9 -7.38 -13.85 -2.11
N ARG A 10 -7.70 -14.73 -3.03
CA ARG A 10 -9.10 -15.14 -3.31
C ARG A 10 -9.78 -15.81 -2.11
N GLN A 11 -9.07 -16.61 -1.32
CA GLN A 11 -9.62 -17.21 -0.10
C GLN A 11 -9.93 -16.15 0.94
N ALA A 12 -9.03 -15.18 1.14
CA ALA A 12 -9.31 -14.03 2.00
C ALA A 12 -10.56 -13.25 1.57
N GLU A 13 -10.88 -13.28 0.28
CA GLU A 13 -12.03 -12.64 -0.34
C GLU A 13 -13.34 -13.35 -0.08
N SER A 14 -13.31 -14.66 -0.20
CA SER A 14 -14.52 -15.50 -0.17
C SER A 14 -15.03 -15.75 1.25
N THR A 15 -14.22 -15.50 2.28
CA THR A 15 -14.66 -15.69 3.66
C THR A 15 -15.38 -14.48 4.23
N ASP A 16 -16.49 -14.70 4.93
CA ASP A 16 -17.21 -13.65 5.66
C ASP A 16 -16.63 -13.39 7.06
N ASN A 17 -15.71 -14.25 7.50
CA ASN A 17 -15.05 -14.13 8.79
C ASN A 17 -13.84 -13.17 8.68
N PRO A 18 -13.84 -12.00 9.37
CA PRO A 18 -12.74 -11.04 9.31
C PRO A 18 -11.41 -11.62 9.80
N HIS A 19 -11.40 -12.53 10.76
CA HIS A 19 -10.17 -13.15 11.27
C HIS A 19 -9.56 -14.13 10.26
N GLU A 20 -10.39 -14.88 9.53
CA GLU A 20 -9.91 -15.74 8.44
C GLU A 20 -9.37 -14.91 7.27
N ALA A 21 -10.06 -13.83 6.91
CA ALA A 21 -9.58 -12.91 5.88
C ALA A 21 -8.23 -12.31 6.25
N GLU A 22 -8.03 -11.96 7.53
CA GLU A 22 -6.75 -11.47 8.04
C GLU A 22 -5.66 -12.55 7.96
N ALA A 23 -5.95 -13.78 8.39
CA ALA A 23 -5.01 -14.90 8.32
C ALA A 23 -4.57 -15.21 6.88
N PHE A 24 -5.49 -15.21 5.92
CA PHE A 24 -5.14 -15.39 4.51
C PHE A 24 -4.29 -14.24 3.94
N MET A 25 -4.54 -13.00 4.37
CA MET A 25 -3.71 -11.87 4.02
C MET A 25 -2.27 -12.04 4.51
N GLU A 26 -2.13 -12.34 5.79
CA GLU A 26 -0.83 -12.56 6.39
C GLU A 26 -0.10 -13.72 5.70
N ALA A 27 -0.80 -14.80 5.39
CA ALA A 27 -0.25 -15.93 4.65
C ALA A 27 0.20 -15.52 3.23
N ALA A 28 -0.56 -14.68 2.53
CA ALA A 28 -0.18 -14.16 1.21
C ALA A 28 1.08 -13.31 1.29
N GLN A 29 1.17 -12.41 2.29
CA GLN A 29 2.36 -11.57 2.48
C GLN A 29 3.57 -12.40 2.94
N ARG A 30 3.37 -13.36 3.87
CA ARG A 30 4.44 -14.29 4.27
C ARG A 30 4.98 -15.08 3.09
N LEU A 31 4.09 -15.58 2.22
CA LEU A 31 4.51 -16.32 1.03
C LEU A 31 5.26 -15.40 0.04
N ALA A 32 4.83 -14.16 -0.15
CA ALA A 32 5.52 -13.19 -0.98
C ALA A 32 6.92 -12.89 -0.43
N THR A 33 7.03 -12.62 0.86
CA THR A 33 8.31 -12.36 1.53
C THR A 33 9.23 -13.59 1.49
N ALA A 34 8.73 -14.77 1.86
CA ALA A 34 9.50 -16.01 1.83
C ALA A 34 10.08 -16.28 0.44
N THR A 35 9.30 -16.03 -0.60
CA THR A 35 9.81 -16.26 -1.97
C THR A 35 10.81 -15.19 -2.41
N SER A 36 10.62 -13.95 -2.01
CA SER A 36 11.62 -12.93 -2.26
C SER A 36 12.95 -13.31 -1.61
N ILE A 37 12.91 -13.91 -0.42
CA ILE A 37 14.08 -14.47 0.27
C ILE A 37 14.65 -15.67 -0.51
N ASP A 38 13.82 -16.66 -0.86
CA ASP A 38 14.24 -17.86 -1.60
C ASP A 38 14.88 -17.49 -2.95
N LEU A 39 14.31 -16.55 -3.69
CA LEU A 39 14.86 -16.06 -4.95
C LEU A 39 16.18 -15.33 -4.74
N ALA A 40 16.35 -14.58 -3.65
CA ALA A 40 17.60 -13.92 -3.32
C ALA A 40 18.68 -14.95 -2.96
N VAL A 41 18.35 -15.98 -2.16
CA VAL A 41 19.24 -17.08 -1.81
C VAL A 41 19.62 -17.88 -3.07
N ALA A 42 18.66 -18.25 -3.92
CA ALA A 42 18.93 -18.98 -5.15
C ALA A 42 19.89 -18.22 -6.08
N ARG A 43 19.74 -16.90 -6.19
CA ARG A 43 20.67 -16.04 -6.97
C ARG A 43 22.08 -16.04 -6.40
N SER A 44 22.23 -16.01 -5.08
CA SER A 44 23.55 -16.01 -4.44
C SER A 44 24.34 -17.31 -4.71
N HIS A 45 23.63 -18.44 -4.85
CA HIS A 45 24.24 -19.74 -5.13
C HIS A 45 24.51 -20.00 -6.62
N ASN A 46 23.73 -19.38 -7.53
CA ASN A 46 23.80 -19.62 -8.98
C ASN A 46 24.41 -18.45 -9.78
N ALA A 47 25.22 -17.62 -9.17
CA ALA A 47 25.80 -16.41 -9.75
C ALA A 47 26.56 -16.62 -11.10
N SER A 48 26.86 -17.88 -11.46
CA SER A 48 27.61 -18.21 -12.67
C SER A 48 26.78 -18.85 -13.82
N ARG A 49 25.49 -19.16 -13.65
CA ARG A 49 24.71 -19.93 -14.63
C ARG A 49 23.41 -19.31 -15.13
N GLU A 50 22.80 -18.38 -14.42
CA GLU A 50 21.57 -17.74 -14.89
C GLU A 50 21.85 -16.27 -15.20
N LYS A 51 21.23 -15.74 -16.27
CA LYS A 51 21.13 -14.27 -16.48
C LYS A 51 20.73 -13.68 -15.16
N GLN A 52 21.65 -12.92 -14.52
CA GLN A 52 21.39 -12.25 -13.26
C GLN A 52 20.05 -11.53 -13.39
N VAL A 53 19.07 -11.96 -12.61
CA VAL A 53 17.81 -11.23 -12.47
C VAL A 53 18.16 -9.92 -11.75
N ALA A 54 18.43 -8.90 -12.53
CA ALA A 54 18.77 -7.58 -12.04
C ALA A 54 17.51 -6.83 -11.63
N PRO A 55 17.62 -5.86 -10.72
CA PRO A 55 16.53 -4.94 -10.47
C PRO A 55 16.10 -4.23 -11.75
N ALA A 56 14.82 -3.96 -11.90
CA ALA A 56 14.22 -3.28 -13.05
C ALA A 56 13.47 -2.02 -12.61
N GLN A 57 13.24 -1.12 -13.55
CA GLN A 57 12.33 0.00 -13.38
C GLN A 57 11.04 -0.28 -14.12
N ARG A 58 9.89 -0.14 -13.44
CA ARG A 58 8.57 -0.28 -14.04
C ARG A 58 7.72 0.96 -13.76
N VAL A 59 6.89 1.36 -14.72
CA VAL A 59 5.97 2.49 -14.58
C VAL A 59 4.59 1.99 -14.21
N ILE A 60 4.13 2.35 -13.02
CA ILE A 60 2.82 1.98 -12.49
C ILE A 60 1.87 3.15 -12.70
N ARG A 61 0.78 2.94 -13.42
CA ARG A 61 -0.24 3.95 -13.66
C ARG A 61 -1.20 3.99 -12.46
N ILE A 62 -1.28 5.16 -11.81
CA ILE A 62 -2.15 5.38 -10.64
C ILE A 62 -3.53 5.92 -11.06
N GLY A 63 -3.55 6.80 -12.07
CA GLY A 63 -4.80 7.37 -12.57
C GLY A 63 -4.57 8.53 -13.53
N GLU A 64 -5.63 9.27 -13.82
CA GLU A 64 -5.61 10.39 -14.76
C GLU A 64 -5.37 11.72 -14.06
N ALA A 65 -4.68 12.65 -14.74
CA ALA A 65 -4.40 13.98 -14.21
C ALA A 65 -5.69 14.74 -13.86
N GLY A 66 -5.64 15.49 -12.75
CA GLY A 66 -6.78 16.28 -12.29
C GLY A 66 -7.83 15.51 -11.48
N LYS A 67 -7.82 14.20 -11.43
CA LYS A 67 -8.74 13.43 -10.57
C LYS A 67 -8.39 13.62 -9.10
N LYS A 68 -9.43 13.86 -8.28
CA LYS A 68 -9.28 14.00 -6.83
C LYS A 68 -8.91 12.64 -6.21
N GLY A 69 -8.03 12.67 -5.21
CA GLY A 69 -7.65 11.44 -4.47
C GLY A 69 -6.39 10.73 -4.97
N LEU A 70 -5.81 11.10 -6.10
CA LEU A 70 -4.60 10.46 -6.63
C LEU A 70 -3.48 10.31 -5.58
N ARG A 71 -3.29 11.34 -4.75
CA ARG A 71 -2.24 11.31 -3.73
C ARG A 71 -2.48 10.24 -2.65
N THR A 72 -3.73 9.93 -2.32
CA THR A 72 -4.03 8.83 -1.38
C THR A 72 -3.83 7.46 -2.04
N PHE A 73 -4.07 7.36 -3.34
CA PHE A 73 -3.79 6.15 -4.12
C PHE A 73 -2.28 5.91 -4.25
N VAL A 74 -1.52 6.96 -4.57
CA VAL A 74 -0.05 6.91 -4.52
C VAL A 74 0.42 6.47 -3.14
N LYS A 75 -0.13 7.05 -2.06
CA LYS A 75 0.25 6.67 -0.69
C LYS A 75 0.02 5.20 -0.41
N LEU A 76 -1.12 4.64 -0.86
CA LEU A 76 -1.39 3.21 -0.73
C LEU A 76 -0.33 2.38 -1.47
N PHE A 77 0.00 2.73 -2.72
CA PHE A 77 1.05 2.02 -3.44
C PHE A 77 2.41 2.11 -2.73
N LEU A 78 2.78 3.28 -2.23
CA LEU A 78 4.07 3.48 -1.54
C LEU A 78 4.23 2.62 -0.30
N VAL A 79 3.19 2.48 0.52
CA VAL A 79 3.28 1.65 1.74
C VAL A 79 3.37 0.16 1.40
N ILE A 80 2.73 -0.28 0.31
CA ILE A 80 2.85 -1.64 -0.20
C ILE A 80 4.26 -1.86 -0.77
N ALA A 81 4.76 -0.94 -1.57
CA ALA A 81 6.09 -0.99 -2.16
C ALA A 81 7.19 -1.06 -1.10
N PHE A 82 7.08 -0.24 -0.05
CA PHE A 82 8.01 -0.24 1.07
C PHE A 82 8.07 -1.61 1.77
N ALA A 83 6.92 -2.22 2.02
CA ALA A 83 6.84 -3.55 2.64
C ALA A 83 7.39 -4.68 1.75
N ASN A 84 7.55 -4.47 0.46
CA ASN A 84 8.04 -5.46 -0.51
C ASN A 84 9.38 -5.07 -1.16
N ASP A 85 10.21 -4.26 -0.48
CA ASP A 85 11.54 -3.83 -0.94
C ASP A 85 11.55 -3.16 -2.33
N VAL A 86 10.50 -2.42 -2.67
CA VAL A 86 10.42 -1.64 -3.90
C VAL A 86 10.61 -0.16 -3.61
N LYS A 87 11.60 0.46 -4.25
CA LYS A 87 11.80 1.92 -4.18
C LYS A 87 10.94 2.63 -5.21
N CYS A 88 10.55 3.86 -4.93
CA CYS A 88 9.59 4.56 -5.77
C CYS A 88 9.96 6.03 -5.97
N ASP A 89 9.83 6.49 -7.23
CA ASP A 89 9.69 7.90 -7.57
C ASP A 89 8.27 8.20 -8.02
N ILE A 90 7.84 9.43 -7.89
CA ILE A 90 6.46 9.82 -8.16
C ILE A 90 6.46 10.95 -9.18
N SER A 91 5.62 10.82 -10.22
CA SER A 91 5.40 11.89 -11.16
C SER A 91 4.82 13.14 -10.47
N GLN A 92 5.18 14.33 -10.94
CA GLN A 92 4.70 15.59 -10.37
C GLN A 92 3.16 15.67 -10.32
N SER A 93 2.49 15.10 -11.31
CA SER A 93 1.02 15.01 -11.38
C SER A 93 0.41 13.95 -10.46
N SER A 94 1.24 13.11 -9.83
CA SER A 94 0.79 11.94 -9.05
C SER A 94 -0.01 10.91 -9.88
N THR A 95 0.12 10.90 -11.19
CA THR A 95 -0.57 9.96 -12.09
C THR A 95 0.18 8.66 -12.28
N GLN A 96 1.48 8.66 -11.98
CA GLN A 96 2.37 7.52 -12.17
C GLN A 96 3.35 7.42 -11.00
N VAL A 97 3.72 6.17 -10.70
CA VAL A 97 4.82 5.82 -9.81
C VAL A 97 5.85 5.04 -10.63
N PHE A 98 7.10 5.41 -10.54
CA PHE A 98 8.22 4.66 -11.08
C PHE A 98 8.72 3.74 -9.98
N ALA A 99 8.46 2.45 -10.12
CA ALA A 99 8.84 1.42 -9.18
C ALA A 99 10.18 0.81 -9.58
N TYR A 100 11.11 0.73 -8.64
CA TYR A 100 12.44 0.14 -8.80
C TYR A 100 12.56 -1.05 -7.87
N GLY A 101 12.76 -2.23 -8.40
CA GLY A 101 12.79 -3.47 -7.63
C GLY A 101 13.04 -4.67 -8.50
N PHE A 102 13.04 -5.85 -7.91
CA PHE A 102 13.01 -7.08 -8.68
C PHE A 102 11.61 -7.33 -9.22
N ASP A 103 11.50 -7.88 -10.42
CA ASP A 103 10.22 -8.04 -11.09
C ASP A 103 9.17 -8.78 -10.23
N SER A 104 9.58 -9.82 -9.50
CA SER A 104 8.69 -10.56 -8.59
C SER A 104 8.12 -9.70 -7.46
N ASP A 105 8.93 -8.78 -6.93
CA ASP A 105 8.52 -7.89 -5.85
C ASP A 105 7.57 -6.80 -6.38
N ILE A 106 7.84 -6.28 -7.58
CA ILE A 106 6.97 -5.32 -8.26
C ILE A 106 5.63 -5.97 -8.62
N ASP A 107 5.62 -7.20 -9.16
CA ASP A 107 4.39 -7.95 -9.46
C ASP A 107 3.52 -8.14 -8.21
N THR A 108 4.16 -8.46 -7.09
CA THR A 108 3.48 -8.57 -5.79
C THR A 108 2.85 -7.24 -5.38
N CYS A 109 3.59 -6.13 -5.54
CA CYS A 109 3.07 -4.79 -5.25
C CYS A 109 1.85 -4.45 -6.11
N GLU A 110 1.86 -4.76 -7.41
CA GLU A 110 0.75 -4.48 -8.33
C GLU A 110 -0.50 -5.30 -7.97
N ALA A 111 -0.32 -6.59 -7.64
CA ALA A 111 -1.42 -7.47 -7.23
C ALA A 111 -2.08 -6.98 -5.93
N LEU A 112 -1.29 -6.69 -4.90
CA LEU A 112 -1.78 -6.16 -3.63
C LEU A 112 -2.45 -4.80 -3.80
N TYR A 113 -1.85 -3.92 -4.58
CA TYR A 113 -2.39 -2.58 -4.82
C TYR A 113 -3.75 -2.62 -5.50
N SER A 114 -3.91 -3.43 -6.53
CA SER A 114 -5.16 -3.54 -7.28
C SER A 114 -6.33 -3.93 -6.38
N SER A 115 -6.14 -4.94 -5.54
CA SER A 115 -7.13 -5.40 -4.57
C SER A 115 -7.43 -4.35 -3.50
N LEU A 116 -6.40 -3.85 -2.82
CA LEU A 116 -6.56 -2.90 -1.72
C LEU A 116 -7.13 -1.54 -2.16
N LEU A 117 -6.84 -1.12 -3.39
CA LEU A 117 -7.39 0.13 -3.93
C LEU A 117 -8.92 0.06 -4.02
N ILE A 118 -9.46 -1.04 -4.54
CA ILE A 118 -10.91 -1.25 -4.65
C ILE A 118 -11.55 -1.20 -3.27
N GLN A 119 -10.97 -1.91 -2.30
CA GLN A 119 -11.49 -1.93 -0.94
C GLN A 119 -11.44 -0.56 -0.26
N MET A 120 -10.32 0.16 -0.39
CA MET A 120 -10.16 1.51 0.15
C MET A 120 -11.22 2.47 -0.43
N VAL A 121 -11.46 2.41 -1.74
CA VAL A 121 -12.44 3.26 -2.41
C VAL A 121 -13.85 2.91 -1.93
N ARG A 122 -14.23 1.64 -1.92
CA ARG A 122 -15.56 1.18 -1.46
C ARG A 122 -15.82 1.54 0.00
N ALA A 123 -14.87 1.24 0.89
CA ALA A 123 -15.00 1.55 2.31
C ALA A 123 -15.14 3.06 2.55
N SER A 124 -14.34 3.87 1.84
CA SER A 124 -14.45 5.33 1.93
C SER A 124 -15.78 5.86 1.38
N ASP A 125 -16.30 5.27 0.29
CA ASP A 125 -17.62 5.64 -0.26
C ASP A 125 -18.75 5.30 0.71
N THR A 126 -18.72 4.13 1.33
CA THR A 126 -19.69 3.74 2.36
C THR A 126 -19.67 4.70 3.54
N TYR A 127 -18.46 5.05 4.03
CA TYR A 127 -18.30 6.03 5.10
C TYR A 127 -18.85 7.42 4.72
N ILE A 128 -18.61 7.89 3.51
CA ILE A 128 -19.13 9.18 3.05
C ILE A 128 -20.66 9.14 2.91
N LYS A 129 -21.22 8.06 2.35
CA LYS A 129 -22.67 7.88 2.20
C LYS A 129 -23.39 7.81 3.55
N SER A 130 -22.78 7.24 4.59
CA SER A 130 -23.36 7.19 5.95
C SER A 130 -23.54 8.58 6.58
N GLY A 131 -22.84 9.59 6.08
CA GLY A 131 -22.89 10.94 6.63
C GLY A 131 -22.24 11.11 8.01
N ALA A 132 -21.59 10.09 8.56
CA ALA A 132 -21.00 10.10 9.90
C ALA A 132 -19.98 11.25 10.15
N TYR A 133 -19.40 11.78 9.08
CA TYR A 133 -18.45 12.90 9.15
C TYR A 133 -19.10 14.28 9.32
N ARG A 134 -20.43 14.42 9.10
CA ARG A 134 -21.11 15.72 8.97
C ARG A 134 -21.07 16.57 10.26
N ASN A 135 -21.00 15.89 11.40
CA ASN A 135 -20.96 16.55 12.72
C ASN A 135 -19.53 16.69 13.25
N GLU A 136 -18.54 16.40 12.41
CA GLU A 136 -17.14 16.49 12.82
C GLU A 136 -16.55 17.85 12.43
N THR A 137 -15.57 18.26 13.24
CA THR A 137 -14.73 19.41 12.92
C THR A 137 -13.30 18.97 12.63
N ALA A 138 -12.62 19.70 11.76
CA ALA A 138 -11.22 19.50 11.42
C ALA A 138 -10.42 20.78 11.71
N VAL A 139 -9.21 20.61 12.19
CA VAL A 139 -8.26 21.71 12.31
C VAL A 139 -7.55 21.89 10.99
N ARG A 140 -7.67 23.07 10.41
CA ARG A 140 -7.02 23.43 9.14
C ARG A 140 -6.03 24.57 9.40
N THR A 141 -4.84 24.44 8.82
CA THR A 141 -3.87 25.54 8.81
C THR A 141 -4.13 26.42 7.60
N VAL A 142 -4.52 27.66 7.85
CA VAL A 142 -4.70 28.69 6.81
C VAL A 142 -3.45 29.58 6.82
N THR A 143 -2.94 29.88 5.64
CA THR A 143 -1.85 30.84 5.48
C THR A 143 -2.47 32.18 5.03
N GLU A 144 -2.42 33.17 5.87
CA GLU A 144 -2.86 34.52 5.59
C GLU A 144 -1.67 35.40 5.23
N THR A 145 -1.80 36.16 4.16
CA THR A 145 -0.75 37.09 3.73
C THR A 145 -1.15 38.51 4.12
N ILE A 146 -0.43 39.09 5.08
CA ILE A 146 -0.64 40.47 5.51
C ILE A 146 0.60 41.29 5.05
N GLY A 147 0.40 42.12 4.03
CA GLY A 147 1.49 42.81 3.38
C GLY A 147 2.44 41.81 2.67
N ARG A 148 3.74 41.85 3.03
CA ARG A 148 4.77 40.94 2.48
C ARG A 148 5.02 39.71 3.35
N LYS A 149 4.33 39.56 4.49
CA LYS A 149 4.57 38.47 5.44
C LYS A 149 3.43 37.44 5.41
N LYS A 150 3.80 36.17 5.52
CA LYS A 150 2.86 35.04 5.57
C LYS A 150 2.73 34.57 7.02
N TYR A 151 1.50 34.55 7.52
CA TYR A 151 1.14 34.08 8.84
C TYR A 151 0.36 32.78 8.74
N LYS A 152 0.66 31.82 9.61
CA LYS A 152 -0.10 30.57 9.69
C LYS A 152 -1.06 30.65 10.87
N ARG A 153 -2.35 30.49 10.60
CA ARG A 153 -3.40 30.42 11.62
C ARG A 153 -4.08 29.04 11.56
N GLN A 154 -4.40 28.49 12.71
CA GLN A 154 -5.25 27.31 12.80
C GLN A 154 -6.71 27.74 12.85
N GLU A 155 -7.54 27.10 12.05
CA GLU A 155 -8.97 27.34 11.97
C GLU A 155 -9.70 26.01 12.14
N VAL A 156 -10.73 26.02 12.99
CA VAL A 156 -11.64 24.89 13.15
C VAL A 156 -12.74 25.03 12.12
N VAL A 157 -12.85 24.05 11.22
CA VAL A 157 -13.84 24.04 10.14
C VAL A 157 -14.68 22.77 10.19
N VAL A 158 -15.94 22.86 9.73
CA VAL A 158 -16.77 21.67 9.55
C VAL A 158 -16.14 20.78 8.48
N VAL A 159 -16.12 19.48 8.73
CA VAL A 159 -15.49 18.51 7.82
C VAL A 159 -16.29 18.37 6.54
N ALA A 160 -15.72 18.81 5.43
CA ALA A 160 -16.30 18.57 4.11
C ALA A 160 -16.08 17.10 3.69
N GLY A 161 -17.01 16.56 2.87
CA GLY A 161 -16.93 15.17 2.41
C GLY A 161 -15.60 14.81 1.72
N VAL A 162 -14.99 15.74 0.96
CA VAL A 162 -13.66 15.55 0.37
C VAL A 162 -12.58 15.41 1.45
N THR A 163 -12.62 16.26 2.48
CA THR A 163 -11.68 16.20 3.61
C THR A 163 -11.83 14.90 4.38
N ALA A 164 -13.06 14.47 4.65
CA ALA A 164 -13.37 13.20 5.31
C ALA A 164 -12.81 12.02 4.50
N ARG A 165 -13.08 11.98 3.19
CA ARG A 165 -12.56 10.92 2.29
C ARG A 165 -11.05 10.83 2.31
N LEU A 166 -10.36 11.97 2.18
CA LEU A 166 -8.90 12.01 2.15
C LEU A 166 -8.28 11.55 3.48
N ASN A 167 -8.87 11.95 4.61
CA ASN A 167 -8.44 11.49 5.94
C ASN A 167 -8.68 10.01 6.12
N PHE A 168 -9.83 9.49 5.71
CA PHE A 168 -10.17 8.07 5.74
C PHE A 168 -9.16 7.25 4.93
N GLN A 169 -8.98 7.56 3.65
CA GLN A 169 -8.09 6.83 2.74
C GLN A 169 -6.64 6.89 3.19
N THR A 170 -6.21 8.03 3.75
CA THR A 170 -4.87 8.18 4.31
C THR A 170 -4.63 7.23 5.49
N ALA A 171 -5.57 7.17 6.42
CA ALA A 171 -5.47 6.30 7.59
C ALA A 171 -5.60 4.81 7.22
N PHE A 172 -6.45 4.49 6.25
CA PHE A 172 -6.53 3.14 5.67
C PHE A 172 -5.16 2.69 5.13
N ALA A 173 -4.53 3.50 4.27
CA ALA A 173 -3.23 3.18 3.70
C ALA A 173 -2.14 3.03 4.79
N GLU A 174 -2.13 3.90 5.80
CA GLU A 174 -1.20 3.80 6.93
C GLU A 174 -1.38 2.51 7.73
N ARG A 175 -2.60 2.07 7.93
CA ARG A 175 -2.89 0.80 8.62
C ARG A 175 -2.42 -0.39 7.80
N ILE A 176 -2.70 -0.40 6.49
CA ILE A 176 -2.21 -1.45 5.58
C ILE A 176 -0.69 -1.53 5.62
N GLY A 177 0.01 -0.40 5.52
CA GLY A 177 1.47 -0.38 5.58
C GLY A 177 2.02 -1.01 6.86
N LYS A 178 1.46 -0.65 8.02
CA LYS A 178 1.87 -1.24 9.31
C LYS A 178 1.66 -2.76 9.36
N ARG A 179 0.54 -3.26 8.82
CA ARG A 179 0.26 -4.70 8.81
C ARG A 179 1.24 -5.44 7.92
N LEU A 180 1.46 -4.97 6.69
CA LEU A 180 2.39 -5.61 5.75
C LEU A 180 3.83 -5.59 6.26
N GLU A 181 4.25 -4.49 6.88
CA GLU A 181 5.60 -4.37 7.44
C GLU A 181 5.82 -5.30 8.65
N SER A 182 4.84 -5.43 9.55
CA SER A 182 4.92 -6.37 10.67
C SER A 182 5.11 -7.81 10.19
N VAL A 183 4.28 -8.23 9.21
CA VAL A 183 4.36 -9.58 8.63
C VAL A 183 5.70 -9.81 7.92
N LYS A 184 6.22 -8.80 7.22
CA LYS A 184 7.55 -8.87 6.59
C LYS A 184 8.64 -9.08 7.63
N GLN A 185 8.68 -8.25 8.67
CA GLN A 185 9.69 -8.34 9.72
C GLN A 185 9.66 -9.69 10.44
N GLU A 186 8.47 -10.22 10.75
CA GLU A 186 8.31 -11.55 11.33
C GLU A 186 8.86 -12.64 10.40
N ALA A 187 8.57 -12.56 9.08
CA ALA A 187 9.04 -13.55 8.12
C ALA A 187 10.57 -13.50 7.93
N GLU A 188 11.15 -12.29 7.88
CA GLU A 188 12.61 -12.11 7.77
C GLU A 188 13.32 -12.61 9.03
N THR A 189 12.80 -12.27 10.22
CA THR A 189 13.37 -12.74 11.50
C THR A 189 13.34 -14.24 11.57
N LYS A 190 12.20 -14.86 11.25
CA LYS A 190 12.05 -16.31 11.24
C LYS A 190 13.00 -16.98 10.25
N ALA A 191 13.16 -16.45 9.05
CA ALA A 191 14.06 -17.01 8.05
C ALA A 191 15.54 -16.94 8.49
N ILE A 192 15.93 -15.88 9.21
CA ILE A 192 17.27 -15.74 9.78
C ILE A 192 17.49 -16.71 10.94
N GLU A 193 16.48 -16.90 11.82
CA GLU A 193 16.57 -17.81 12.97
C GLU A 193 16.58 -19.29 12.56
N GLU A 194 15.79 -19.69 11.55
CA GLU A 194 15.72 -21.05 11.04
C GLU A 194 17.02 -21.48 10.34
N GLU A 195 17.82 -20.53 9.87
CA GLU A 195 19.14 -20.76 9.29
C GLU A 195 20.20 -21.02 10.39
N SER A 196 20.06 -22.16 11.07
CA SER A 196 20.81 -22.52 12.28
C SER A 196 22.35 -22.71 12.09
N ARG A 197 22.95 -22.44 10.93
CA ARG A 197 24.38 -22.69 10.64
C ARG A 197 25.07 -21.72 9.67
N GLY A 198 24.66 -20.49 9.55
CA GLY A 198 25.47 -19.56 8.76
C GLY A 198 24.81 -18.21 8.54
N ALA A 199 25.61 -17.17 8.55
CA ALA A 199 25.22 -15.79 8.25
C ALA A 199 24.71 -15.59 6.79
N GLY A 200 24.26 -16.64 6.10
CA GLY A 200 23.95 -16.66 4.68
C GLY A 200 22.74 -15.81 4.35
N THR A 201 21.56 -16.10 4.93
CA THR A 201 20.31 -15.39 4.59
C THR A 201 20.38 -13.91 4.96
N ALA A 202 20.90 -13.56 6.13
CA ALA A 202 21.06 -12.16 6.51
C ALA A 202 22.01 -11.41 5.56
N VAL A 203 23.10 -12.04 5.12
CA VAL A 203 24.05 -11.47 4.16
C VAL A 203 23.38 -11.31 2.79
N VAL A 204 22.61 -12.30 2.34
CA VAL A 204 21.90 -12.27 1.05
C VAL A 204 20.86 -11.16 1.03
N LEU A 205 20.08 -10.99 2.09
CA LEU A 205 19.08 -9.91 2.21
C LEU A 205 19.77 -8.54 2.20
N ARG A 206 20.92 -8.41 2.89
CA ARG A 206 21.71 -7.20 2.87
C ARG A 206 22.25 -6.90 1.47
N ASN A 207 22.76 -7.88 0.76
CA ASN A 207 23.29 -7.72 -0.59
C ASN A 207 22.17 -7.32 -1.57
N LYS A 208 20.98 -7.95 -1.47
CA LYS A 208 19.78 -7.56 -2.22
C LYS A 208 19.43 -6.08 -2.00
N ALA A 209 19.46 -5.63 -0.75
CA ALA A 209 19.16 -4.23 -0.41
C ALA A 209 20.21 -3.25 -0.96
N ILE A 210 21.50 -3.64 -0.97
CA ILE A 210 22.60 -2.86 -1.54
C ILE A 210 22.43 -2.77 -3.07
N GLU A 211 22.23 -3.90 -3.75
CA GLU A 211 22.04 -3.97 -5.20
C GLU A 211 20.86 -3.08 -5.64
N LEU A 212 19.74 -3.18 -4.94
CA LEU A 212 18.56 -2.31 -5.20
C LEU A 212 18.88 -0.84 -4.96
N LYS A 213 19.62 -0.52 -3.90
CA LYS A 213 20.02 0.86 -3.60
C LYS A 213 20.89 1.45 -4.71
N ASP A 214 21.87 0.67 -5.18
CA ASP A 214 22.83 1.08 -6.21
C ASP A 214 22.11 1.25 -7.55
N PHE A 215 21.23 0.31 -7.91
CA PHE A 215 20.37 0.43 -9.08
C PHE A 215 19.48 1.67 -9.02
N TYR A 216 18.80 1.89 -7.90
CA TYR A 216 17.96 3.07 -7.72
C TYR A 216 18.77 4.37 -7.85
N THR A 217 19.93 4.45 -7.20
CA THR A 217 20.78 5.64 -7.21
C THR A 217 21.32 5.96 -8.61
N SER A 218 21.64 4.94 -9.41
CA SER A 218 22.15 5.11 -10.78
C SER A 218 21.03 5.41 -11.80
N THR A 219 19.82 4.92 -11.56
CA THR A 219 18.72 4.97 -12.53
C THR A 219 17.73 6.10 -12.26
N SER A 220 17.48 6.42 -10.98
CA SER A 220 16.51 7.47 -10.61
C SER A 220 16.96 8.85 -11.10
N LYS A 221 16.04 9.52 -11.79
CA LYS A 221 16.18 10.90 -12.23
C LYS A 221 15.37 11.88 -11.38
N ALA A 222 14.75 11.39 -10.30
CA ALA A 222 13.90 12.21 -9.44
C ALA A 222 14.71 13.32 -8.76
N ARG A 223 14.14 14.50 -8.75
CA ARG A 223 14.70 15.67 -8.05
C ARG A 223 13.62 16.29 -7.17
N GLY A 224 13.92 16.44 -5.89
CA GLY A 224 13.00 17.01 -4.90
C GLY A 224 12.28 15.95 -4.08
N SER A 225 11.25 16.35 -3.36
CA SER A 225 10.46 15.48 -2.48
C SER A 225 8.99 15.54 -2.84
N TRP A 226 8.37 14.37 -2.96
CA TRP A 226 6.92 14.29 -3.09
C TRP A 226 6.24 14.51 -1.73
N ARG A 227 5.18 15.31 -1.73
CA ARG A 227 4.37 15.56 -0.54
C ARG A 227 3.02 14.89 -0.71
N SER A 228 2.68 13.98 0.20
CA SER A 228 1.34 13.40 0.26
C SER A 228 0.28 14.48 0.48
N GLN A 229 -0.99 14.11 0.31
CA GLN A 229 -2.09 15.02 0.61
C GLN A 229 -1.94 15.52 2.05
N SER A 230 -1.63 16.80 2.19
CA SER A 230 -1.32 17.37 3.48
C SER A 230 -2.28 18.49 3.87
N ALA A 231 -1.93 19.14 4.88
CA ALA A 231 -2.33 20.34 5.60
C ALA A 231 -3.54 21.18 5.09
N ASN A 232 -3.79 21.27 3.80
CA ASN A 232 -4.92 22.05 3.26
C ASN A 232 -6.28 21.35 3.43
N ALA A 233 -6.29 20.01 3.59
CA ALA A 233 -7.53 19.24 3.77
C ALA A 233 -8.07 19.28 5.21
N GLY A 234 -7.25 19.76 6.18
CA GLY A 234 -7.57 19.66 7.61
C GLY A 234 -7.46 18.23 8.15
N TYR A 235 -7.34 18.11 9.45
CA TYR A 235 -7.23 16.83 10.16
C TYR A 235 -8.57 16.47 10.81
N SER A 236 -9.22 15.38 10.34
CA SER A 236 -10.45 14.83 10.91
C SER A 236 -10.12 13.55 11.68
N ARG A 237 -10.26 13.59 13.01
CA ARG A 237 -9.99 12.45 13.91
C ARG A 237 -10.94 11.28 13.64
N GLY A 238 -12.22 11.54 13.46
CA GLY A 238 -13.22 10.50 13.24
C GLY A 238 -13.07 9.82 11.89
N ALA A 239 -12.85 10.59 10.81
CA ALA A 239 -12.61 10.02 9.50
C ALA A 239 -11.34 9.15 9.48
N ARG A 240 -10.28 9.56 10.18
CA ARG A 240 -9.05 8.75 10.31
C ARG A 240 -9.27 7.49 11.15
N ALA A 241 -10.03 7.57 12.24
CA ALA A 241 -10.36 6.40 13.04
C ALA A 241 -11.21 5.39 12.24
N ALA A 242 -12.15 5.88 11.43
CA ALA A 242 -12.94 5.03 10.54
C ALA A 242 -12.06 4.36 9.46
N GLY A 243 -11.13 5.12 8.85
CA GLY A 243 -10.18 4.59 7.88
C GLY A 243 -9.22 3.55 8.48
N ASP A 244 -8.73 3.78 9.70
CA ASP A 244 -7.90 2.82 10.41
C ASP A 244 -8.65 1.51 10.71
N ARG A 245 -9.92 1.60 11.17
CA ARG A 245 -10.77 0.40 11.36
C ARG A 245 -10.98 -0.35 10.06
N ALA A 246 -11.31 0.36 8.97
CA ALA A 246 -11.47 -0.26 7.67
C ALA A 246 -10.17 -0.90 7.16
N GLY A 247 -9.02 -0.29 7.41
CA GLY A 247 -7.71 -0.86 7.07
C GLY A 247 -7.36 -2.09 7.91
N ARG A 248 -7.87 -2.21 9.14
CA ARG A 248 -7.75 -3.46 9.93
C ARG A 248 -8.63 -4.57 9.35
N ALA A 249 -9.85 -4.24 8.96
CA ALA A 249 -10.81 -5.18 8.40
C ALA A 249 -10.63 -5.40 6.88
N ALA A 250 -9.63 -4.77 6.26
CA ALA A 250 -9.40 -4.91 4.84
C ALA A 250 -9.04 -6.34 4.49
N ARG A 251 -9.75 -6.89 3.51
CA ARG A 251 -9.51 -8.18 2.90
C ARG A 251 -8.59 -7.99 1.70
N LEU A 252 -7.71 -8.91 1.47
CA LEU A 252 -6.88 -8.90 0.29
C LEU A 252 -7.49 -9.83 -0.74
N GLY A 253 -8.21 -9.22 -1.68
CA GLY A 253 -8.67 -9.87 -2.87
C GLY A 253 -10.19 -9.87 -3.12
N GLY A 254 -10.63 -9.75 -4.38
CA GLY A 254 -11.90 -10.05 -5.05
C GLY A 254 -13.19 -9.39 -4.63
N GLU A 255 -13.89 -8.98 -5.64
CA GLU A 255 -15.29 -8.57 -5.49
C GLU A 255 -16.15 -9.75 -5.04
N PRO A 256 -17.12 -9.55 -4.13
CA PRO A 256 -18.22 -10.49 -4.06
C PRO A 256 -18.86 -10.53 -5.45
N GLU A 257 -18.98 -11.71 -6.06
CA GLU A 257 -19.83 -11.89 -7.23
C GLU A 257 -21.18 -11.21 -6.90
N LEU A 258 -21.61 -10.31 -7.79
CA LEU A 258 -22.96 -9.74 -7.72
C LEU A 258 -23.90 -10.95 -7.62
N GLY A 259 -24.50 -11.11 -6.45
CA GLY A 259 -25.34 -12.24 -6.13
C GLY A 259 -26.31 -12.50 -7.26
N ARG A 260 -26.31 -13.70 -7.79
CA ARG A 260 -27.42 -14.23 -8.57
C ARG A 260 -28.66 -13.99 -7.73
N GLY A 261 -29.46 -12.99 -8.12
CA GLY A 261 -30.79 -12.83 -7.59
C GLY A 261 -31.51 -14.16 -7.73
N SER A 262 -31.76 -14.83 -6.63
CA SER A 262 -32.68 -15.96 -6.60
C SER A 262 -34.07 -15.39 -6.91
N THR A 263 -34.45 -15.45 -8.16
CA THR A 263 -35.86 -15.30 -8.56
C THR A 263 -36.59 -16.51 -8.00
N GLN A 264 -37.09 -16.39 -6.77
CA GLN A 264 -38.14 -17.28 -6.32
C GLN A 264 -39.41 -16.93 -7.11
N LEU A 265 -39.63 -17.72 -8.17
CA LEU A 265 -40.94 -17.82 -8.78
C LEU A 265 -41.84 -18.51 -7.76
N GLY A 266 -42.67 -17.73 -7.09
CA GLY A 266 -43.77 -18.23 -6.28
C GLY A 266 -44.79 -18.93 -7.20
N ARG A 267 -45.22 -20.08 -6.72
CA ARG A 267 -46.41 -20.77 -7.17
C ARG A 267 -47.57 -20.39 -6.25
#